data_8a9e4358d0557ba933711b1d32f4b402
#
_entry.id   8a9e4358d0557ba933711b1d32f4b402
#
_cell.length_a   1.000
_cell.length_b   1.000
_cell.length_c   1.000
_cell.angle_alpha   90.00
_cell.angle_beta   90.00
_cell.angle_gamma   90.00
#
_symmetry.space_group_name_H-M   'P 1'
#
loop_
_entity.id
_entity.type
_entity.pdbx_description
1 polymer ?
#
loop_
_entity_poly.entity_id
_entity_poly.type
_entity_poly.pdbx_seq_one_letter_code
_entity_poly.pdbx_strand_id
1 'polypeptide(L)'
;MEKWRNMKIDIYTHPHWILSANQENFELSMRYRQVWGVQDKWYSQWKALEKGNITFFYISKIKKVIGIGEIGNKFIQREPLWPDEIEENKVKYPLRFEFNINYLLNKRDWLTDGIDIIDFININLGKGSFADLLRGGINFIRYEEIVSFLYEEFKRKFNYTIQPEKIHIEYREEKPEKDNLHNYLKDLLFKIGTMNKLLSQKEYSVDNMILDVVWRRIERGSPTYVFEIQVGGDIYHAISKLKHAFDLWNSNVFLVINSNEDINKAYQLLNGTFHEIKDKVKIISSKDIEELFERKRSWIEWEKKLGIL
;
A
#
# COMPACT_ATOMS: atom_id res chain seq x y z
N MET A 1 -15.16 -26.64 -26.72
CA MET A 1 -14.12 -25.62 -26.93
C MET A 1 -14.65 -24.20 -27.23
N GLU A 2 -15.97 -23.98 -27.33
CA GLU A 2 -16.55 -22.65 -27.69
C GLU A 2 -16.97 -21.76 -26.50
N LYS A 3 -16.89 -22.25 -25.26
CA LYS A 3 -17.47 -21.58 -24.11
C LYS A 3 -16.60 -20.43 -23.53
N TRP A 4 -15.33 -20.33 -23.93
CA TRP A 4 -14.34 -19.41 -23.36
C TRP A 4 -14.24 -18.07 -24.12
N ARG A 5 -14.92 -17.92 -25.26
CA ARG A 5 -14.76 -16.76 -26.16
C ARG A 5 -15.55 -15.50 -25.80
N ASN A 6 -16.43 -15.53 -24.81
CA ASN A 6 -17.38 -14.43 -24.60
C ASN A 6 -17.06 -13.48 -23.44
N MET A 7 -16.02 -13.73 -22.63
CA MET A 7 -15.62 -12.80 -21.59
C MET A 7 -14.25 -12.19 -21.97
N LYS A 8 -14.27 -11.01 -22.59
CA LYS A 8 -13.05 -10.24 -22.82
C LYS A 8 -12.68 -9.56 -21.51
N ILE A 9 -11.67 -10.06 -20.83
CA ILE A 9 -11.06 -9.41 -19.67
C ILE A 9 -9.88 -8.62 -20.20
N ASP A 10 -9.94 -7.32 -20.10
CA ASP A 10 -8.79 -6.48 -20.46
C ASP A 10 -7.74 -6.55 -19.35
N ILE A 11 -6.76 -7.44 -19.55
CA ILE A 11 -5.64 -7.64 -18.61
C ILE A 11 -4.68 -6.45 -18.55
N TYR A 12 -4.77 -5.48 -19.46
CA TYR A 12 -3.92 -4.30 -19.48
C TYR A 12 -4.52 -3.16 -18.66
N THR A 13 -5.83 -3.02 -18.65
CA THR A 13 -6.53 -2.08 -17.76
C THR A 13 -6.73 -2.64 -16.35
N HIS A 14 -6.80 -3.97 -16.21
CA HIS A 14 -6.95 -4.67 -14.92
C HIS A 14 -5.86 -5.74 -14.77
N PRO A 15 -4.65 -5.37 -14.36
CA PRO A 15 -3.54 -6.30 -14.23
C PRO A 15 -3.83 -7.42 -13.23
N HIS A 16 -3.54 -8.64 -13.65
CA HIS A 16 -3.68 -9.84 -12.84
C HIS A 16 -2.32 -10.48 -12.58
N TRP A 17 -2.13 -10.96 -11.37
CA TRP A 17 -0.86 -11.49 -10.89
C TRP A 17 -1.00 -12.88 -10.32
N ILE A 18 0.10 -13.64 -10.30
CA ILE A 18 0.22 -14.87 -9.53
C ILE A 18 1.31 -14.68 -8.49
N LEU A 19 0.97 -14.91 -7.22
CA LEU A 19 1.92 -15.04 -6.12
C LEU A 19 2.23 -16.52 -5.94
N SER A 20 3.47 -16.89 -6.25
CA SER A 20 3.94 -18.28 -6.20
C SER A 20 4.86 -18.51 -5.01
N ALA A 21 4.51 -19.44 -4.13
CA ALA A 21 5.33 -19.85 -3.00
C ALA A 21 5.23 -21.36 -2.73
N ASN A 22 6.16 -21.89 -1.91
CA ASN A 22 5.88 -23.13 -1.23
C ASN A 22 4.89 -22.89 -0.09
N GLN A 23 4.34 -23.96 0.47
CA GLN A 23 3.34 -23.89 1.53
C GLN A 23 3.85 -23.14 2.77
N GLU A 24 5.09 -23.42 3.21
CA GLU A 24 5.69 -22.83 4.40
C GLU A 24 5.82 -21.30 4.27
N ASN A 25 6.32 -20.83 3.13
CA ASN A 25 6.48 -19.40 2.86
C ASN A 25 5.14 -18.69 2.74
N PHE A 26 4.12 -19.34 2.14
CA PHE A 26 2.77 -18.78 2.08
C PHE A 26 2.17 -18.64 3.49
N GLU A 27 2.24 -19.69 4.30
CA GLU A 27 1.78 -19.67 5.70
C GLU A 27 2.54 -18.63 6.52
N LEU A 28 3.84 -18.47 6.25
CA LEU A 28 4.68 -17.47 6.90
C LEU A 28 4.19 -16.06 6.54
N SER A 29 3.97 -15.78 5.25
CA SER A 29 3.41 -14.49 4.79
C SER A 29 2.07 -14.18 5.45
N MET A 30 1.23 -15.20 5.65
CA MET A 30 -0.04 -15.06 6.37
C MET A 30 0.15 -14.67 7.84
N ARG A 31 1.12 -15.28 8.53
CA ARG A 31 1.45 -14.95 9.95
C ARG A 31 2.02 -13.55 10.09
N TYR A 32 2.79 -13.10 9.11
CA TYR A 32 3.37 -11.76 9.06
C TYR A 32 2.45 -10.73 8.39
N ARG A 33 1.15 -10.78 8.75
CA ARG A 33 0.11 -9.80 8.36
C ARG A 33 -0.12 -9.70 6.85
N GLN A 34 -0.05 -10.84 6.15
CA GLN A 34 -0.25 -10.87 4.72
C GLN A 34 0.75 -9.96 3.97
N VAL A 35 2.01 -10.00 4.39
CA VAL A 35 3.11 -9.35 3.70
C VAL A 35 3.82 -10.35 2.81
N TRP A 36 4.07 -9.94 1.58
CA TRP A 36 4.89 -10.66 0.62
C TRP A 36 6.20 -9.93 0.38
N GLY A 37 7.30 -10.67 0.23
CA GLY A 37 8.60 -10.10 0.00
C GLY A 37 9.31 -10.76 -1.17
N VAL A 38 10.01 -9.96 -1.98
CA VAL A 38 10.81 -10.44 -3.09
C VAL A 38 12.20 -9.81 -3.10
N GLN A 39 13.13 -10.49 -3.76
CA GLN A 39 14.52 -10.05 -3.91
C GLN A 39 14.60 -8.87 -4.88
N ASP A 40 15.66 -8.08 -4.80
CA ASP A 40 15.93 -6.90 -5.65
C ASP A 40 15.87 -7.20 -7.15
N LYS A 41 16.26 -8.40 -7.57
CA LYS A 41 16.18 -8.82 -8.98
C LYS A 41 14.75 -8.80 -9.57
N TRP A 42 13.73 -8.76 -8.72
CA TRP A 42 12.31 -8.68 -9.10
C TRP A 42 11.76 -7.24 -9.04
N TYR A 43 12.64 -6.25 -9.01
CA TYR A 43 12.26 -4.83 -8.89
C TYR A 43 11.28 -4.38 -9.98
N SER A 44 11.46 -4.80 -11.23
CA SER A 44 10.59 -4.41 -12.34
C SER A 44 9.15 -4.91 -12.14
N GLN A 45 8.99 -6.17 -11.73
CA GLN A 45 7.68 -6.76 -11.45
C GLN A 45 7.05 -6.10 -10.21
N TRP A 46 7.82 -5.95 -9.13
CA TRP A 46 7.36 -5.27 -7.92
C TRP A 46 6.96 -3.83 -8.20
N LYS A 47 7.72 -3.10 -9.03
CA LYS A 47 7.39 -1.73 -9.43
C LYS A 47 6.07 -1.65 -10.19
N ALA A 48 5.76 -2.64 -11.01
CA ALA A 48 4.54 -2.71 -11.81
C ALA A 48 3.29 -3.13 -11.02
N LEU A 49 3.45 -3.69 -9.81
CA LEU A 49 2.31 -3.95 -8.93
C LEU A 49 1.63 -2.64 -8.54
N GLU A 50 0.30 -2.64 -8.54
CA GLU A 50 -0.51 -1.53 -8.06
C GLU A 50 -1.50 -2.02 -7.01
N LYS A 51 -1.84 -1.14 -6.06
CA LYS A 51 -2.87 -1.42 -5.06
C LYS A 51 -4.20 -1.71 -5.75
N GLY A 52 -4.88 -2.78 -5.32
CA GLY A 52 -6.12 -3.24 -5.94
C GLY A 52 -5.92 -4.20 -7.12
N ASN A 53 -4.68 -4.42 -7.61
CA ASN A 53 -4.48 -5.46 -8.61
C ASN A 53 -4.91 -6.82 -8.06
N ILE A 54 -5.59 -7.61 -8.90
CA ILE A 54 -6.03 -8.95 -8.53
C ILE A 54 -4.82 -9.90 -8.50
N THR A 55 -4.77 -10.76 -7.51
CA THR A 55 -3.73 -11.78 -7.39
C THR A 55 -4.28 -13.15 -7.05
N PHE A 56 -3.72 -14.18 -7.67
CA PHE A 56 -4.01 -15.59 -7.38
C PHE A 56 -2.87 -16.20 -6.57
N PHE A 57 -3.21 -16.99 -5.55
CA PHE A 57 -2.24 -17.66 -4.71
C PHE A 57 -1.95 -19.07 -5.21
N TYR A 58 -0.71 -19.29 -5.66
CA TYR A 58 -0.27 -20.58 -6.19
C TYR A 58 0.75 -21.25 -5.27
N ILE A 59 0.50 -22.50 -4.92
CA ILE A 59 1.44 -23.30 -4.10
C ILE A 59 2.23 -24.25 -4.98
N SER A 60 3.53 -23.99 -5.08
CA SER A 60 4.43 -24.65 -6.04
C SER A 60 4.56 -26.15 -5.86
N LYS A 61 4.64 -26.66 -4.61
CA LYS A 61 4.80 -28.09 -4.32
C LYS A 61 3.55 -28.90 -4.68
N ILE A 62 2.37 -28.37 -4.45
CA ILE A 62 1.10 -29.03 -4.77
C ILE A 62 0.57 -28.66 -6.16
N LYS A 63 1.20 -27.68 -6.81
CA LYS A 63 0.89 -27.21 -8.17
C LYS A 63 -0.56 -26.75 -8.35
N LYS A 64 -1.11 -26.06 -7.36
CA LYS A 64 -2.51 -25.62 -7.36
C LYS A 64 -2.63 -24.14 -7.04
N VAL A 65 -3.60 -23.47 -7.66
CA VAL A 65 -4.12 -22.18 -7.20
C VAL A 65 -5.13 -22.44 -6.09
N ILE A 66 -4.91 -21.85 -4.93
CA ILE A 66 -5.67 -22.12 -3.71
C ILE A 66 -6.56 -20.97 -3.26
N GLY A 67 -6.41 -19.80 -3.88
CA GLY A 67 -7.15 -18.63 -3.46
C GLY A 67 -6.91 -17.45 -4.38
N ILE A 68 -7.61 -16.37 -4.07
CA ILE A 68 -7.56 -15.08 -4.77
C ILE A 68 -7.60 -13.95 -3.76
N GLY A 69 -6.95 -12.86 -4.10
CA GLY A 69 -6.89 -11.64 -3.30
C GLY A 69 -6.52 -10.42 -4.11
N GLU A 70 -6.12 -9.39 -3.41
CA GLU A 70 -5.74 -8.10 -3.98
C GLU A 70 -4.39 -7.65 -3.43
N ILE A 71 -3.63 -6.97 -4.26
CA ILE A 71 -2.37 -6.32 -3.85
C ILE A 71 -2.71 -5.10 -3.00
N GLY A 72 -2.05 -4.99 -1.85
CA GLY A 72 -2.12 -3.83 -0.96
C GLY A 72 -1.03 -2.80 -1.23
N ASN A 73 -0.56 -2.15 -0.16
CA ASN A 73 0.48 -1.13 -0.27
C ASN A 73 1.85 -1.77 -0.49
N LYS A 74 2.70 -1.11 -1.30
CA LYS A 74 4.10 -1.49 -1.53
C LYS A 74 5.03 -0.68 -0.64
N PHE A 75 6.09 -1.31 -0.17
CA PHE A 75 7.13 -0.62 0.59
C PHE A 75 8.48 -1.32 0.45
N ILE A 76 9.55 -0.56 0.63
CA ILE A 76 10.90 -1.10 0.71
C ILE A 76 11.28 -1.12 2.20
N GLN A 77 11.63 -2.28 2.71
CA GLN A 77 12.08 -2.42 4.09
C GLN A 77 13.48 -3.03 4.13
N ARG A 78 14.39 -2.35 4.80
CA ARG A 78 15.79 -2.76 4.93
C ARG A 78 16.13 -3.35 6.31
N GLU A 79 15.09 -3.79 7.02
CA GLU A 79 15.21 -4.49 8.29
C GLU A 79 14.75 -5.94 8.14
N PRO A 80 15.44 -6.91 8.76
CA PRO A 80 15.00 -8.30 8.77
C PRO A 80 13.57 -8.44 9.30
N LEU A 81 12.75 -9.25 8.63
CA LEU A 81 11.36 -9.49 9.02
C LEU A 81 11.11 -11.00 9.23
N TRP A 82 11.52 -11.81 8.26
CA TRP A 82 11.29 -13.25 8.32
C TRP A 82 12.35 -13.99 9.12
N PRO A 83 12.05 -15.19 9.64
CA PRO A 83 12.97 -15.95 10.50
C PRO A 83 14.37 -16.13 9.92
N ASP A 84 14.45 -16.44 8.62
CA ASP A 84 15.72 -16.62 7.91
C ASP A 84 16.51 -15.31 7.71
N GLU A 85 15.83 -14.17 7.67
CA GLU A 85 16.47 -12.85 7.64
C GLU A 85 16.96 -12.45 9.04
N ILE A 86 16.17 -12.79 10.08
CA ILE A 86 16.49 -12.48 11.48
C ILE A 86 17.69 -13.34 11.93
N GLU A 87 17.68 -14.64 11.61
CA GLU A 87 18.77 -15.57 11.96
C GLU A 87 20.11 -15.15 11.34
N GLU A 88 20.09 -14.74 10.07
CA GLU A 88 21.30 -14.31 9.36
C GLU A 88 21.61 -12.81 9.56
N ASN A 89 20.75 -12.06 10.25
CA ASN A 89 20.79 -10.61 10.38
C ASN A 89 20.99 -9.91 9.03
N LYS A 90 20.28 -10.39 8.00
CA LYS A 90 20.42 -9.94 6.62
C LYS A 90 19.07 -9.87 5.93
N VAL A 91 18.76 -8.70 5.34
CA VAL A 91 17.56 -8.53 4.50
C VAL A 91 17.74 -9.25 3.18
N LYS A 92 16.90 -10.24 2.90
CA LYS A 92 16.88 -11.02 1.66
C LYS A 92 15.78 -10.57 0.71
N TYR A 93 14.68 -10.04 1.26
CA TYR A 93 13.46 -9.70 0.53
C TYR A 93 13.03 -8.25 0.83
N PRO A 94 13.82 -7.25 0.38
CA PRO A 94 13.57 -5.85 0.73
C PRO A 94 12.35 -5.24 0.05
N LEU A 95 11.95 -5.79 -1.12
CA LEU A 95 10.81 -5.30 -1.90
C LEU A 95 9.55 -5.98 -1.39
N ARG A 96 8.78 -5.28 -0.57
CA ARG A 96 7.63 -5.84 0.14
C ARG A 96 6.33 -5.21 -0.32
N PHE A 97 5.24 -5.93 -0.16
CA PHE A 97 3.89 -5.44 -0.36
C PHE A 97 2.91 -6.24 0.49
N GLU A 98 1.85 -5.59 0.86
CA GLU A 98 0.71 -6.21 1.53
C GLU A 98 -0.20 -6.87 0.50
N PHE A 99 -1.00 -7.84 0.93
CA PHE A 99 -2.07 -8.38 0.14
C PHE A 99 -3.28 -8.68 1.00
N ASN A 100 -4.47 -8.57 0.43
CA ASN A 100 -5.71 -8.96 1.07
C ASN A 100 -6.20 -10.27 0.47
N ILE A 101 -6.88 -11.09 1.26
CA ILE A 101 -7.46 -12.35 0.82
C ILE A 101 -8.96 -12.15 0.64
N ASN A 102 -9.43 -12.33 -0.58
CA ASN A 102 -10.85 -12.27 -0.90
C ASN A 102 -11.50 -13.64 -0.81
N TYR A 103 -10.76 -14.69 -1.18
CA TYR A 103 -11.16 -16.09 -1.03
C TYR A 103 -9.92 -16.98 -0.86
N LEU A 104 -9.98 -17.91 0.07
CA LEU A 104 -8.92 -18.91 0.30
C LEU A 104 -9.55 -20.25 0.69
N LEU A 105 -9.10 -21.32 0.04
CA LEU A 105 -9.47 -22.69 0.40
C LEU A 105 -8.95 -23.04 1.81
N ASN A 106 -9.69 -23.87 2.52
CA ASN A 106 -9.16 -24.49 3.74
C ASN A 106 -7.91 -25.28 3.42
N LYS A 107 -6.92 -25.24 4.29
CA LYS A 107 -5.61 -25.90 4.07
C LYS A 107 -5.74 -27.40 3.74
N ARG A 108 -6.67 -28.10 4.37
CA ARG A 108 -6.93 -29.55 4.11
C ARG A 108 -7.37 -29.83 2.68
N ASP A 109 -7.99 -28.83 2.03
CA ASP A 109 -8.63 -28.99 0.73
C ASP A 109 -7.71 -28.48 -0.42
N TRP A 110 -6.52 -27.93 -0.11
CA TRP A 110 -5.60 -27.36 -1.10
C TRP A 110 -5.19 -28.35 -2.19
N LEU A 111 -4.90 -29.59 -1.81
CA LEU A 111 -4.45 -30.61 -2.75
C LEU A 111 -5.61 -31.16 -3.61
N THR A 112 -6.77 -31.38 -3.00
CA THR A 112 -7.93 -32.01 -3.66
C THR A 112 -8.73 -31.01 -4.49
N ASP A 113 -9.02 -29.83 -3.93
CA ASP A 113 -9.96 -28.89 -4.52
C ASP A 113 -9.29 -27.71 -5.21
N GLY A 114 -7.99 -27.46 -4.95
CA GLY A 114 -7.23 -26.42 -5.62
C GLY A 114 -7.29 -26.52 -7.15
N ILE A 115 -7.22 -25.38 -7.82
CA ILE A 115 -7.34 -25.32 -9.30
C ILE A 115 -6.00 -25.70 -9.93
N ASP A 116 -6.03 -26.68 -10.86
CA ASP A 116 -4.89 -27.08 -11.67
C ASP A 116 -4.74 -26.14 -12.86
N ILE A 117 -3.78 -25.24 -12.78
CA ILE A 117 -3.50 -24.29 -13.87
C ILE A 117 -2.50 -24.86 -14.88
N ILE A 118 -1.68 -25.85 -14.48
CA ILE A 118 -0.59 -26.37 -15.33
C ILE A 118 -1.14 -27.12 -16.52
N ASP A 119 -2.13 -27.99 -16.30
CA ASP A 119 -2.75 -28.74 -17.39
C ASP A 119 -3.42 -27.80 -18.39
N PHE A 120 -4.11 -26.78 -17.91
CA PHE A 120 -4.70 -25.76 -18.78
C PHE A 120 -3.65 -25.05 -19.64
N ILE A 121 -2.53 -24.61 -19.04
CA ILE A 121 -1.44 -23.92 -19.74
C ILE A 121 -0.80 -24.81 -20.79
N ASN A 122 -0.49 -26.08 -20.43
CA ASN A 122 0.15 -27.03 -21.34
C ASN A 122 -0.72 -27.34 -22.57
N ILE A 123 -2.04 -27.42 -22.39
CA ILE A 123 -2.98 -27.73 -23.47
C ILE A 123 -3.20 -26.52 -24.39
N ASN A 124 -3.31 -25.30 -23.82
CA ASN A 124 -3.76 -24.13 -24.58
C ASN A 124 -2.61 -23.21 -25.02
N LEU A 125 -1.49 -23.15 -24.28
CA LEU A 125 -0.39 -22.22 -24.52
C LEU A 125 0.94 -22.91 -24.88
N GLY A 126 0.99 -24.22 -24.78
CA GLY A 126 2.18 -25.02 -25.09
C GLY A 126 3.12 -25.25 -23.91
N LYS A 127 3.91 -26.33 -24.01
CA LYS A 127 4.86 -26.74 -22.96
C LYS A 127 5.96 -25.68 -22.78
N GLY A 128 6.16 -25.28 -21.53
CA GLY A 128 7.21 -24.31 -21.16
C GLY A 128 6.67 -22.92 -20.75
N SER A 129 5.50 -22.52 -21.24
CA SER A 129 4.90 -21.22 -20.91
C SER A 129 4.59 -21.06 -19.42
N PHE A 130 4.35 -22.16 -18.70
CA PHE A 130 4.07 -22.12 -17.25
C PHE A 130 5.29 -21.76 -16.40
N ALA A 131 6.51 -22.10 -16.87
CA ALA A 131 7.72 -21.85 -16.09
C ALA A 131 7.95 -20.35 -15.87
N ASP A 132 7.64 -19.54 -16.88
CA ASP A 132 7.77 -18.09 -16.78
C ASP A 132 6.66 -17.46 -15.92
N LEU A 133 5.47 -18.04 -15.93
CA LEU A 133 4.33 -17.57 -15.12
C LEU A 133 4.46 -17.88 -13.63
N LEU A 134 5.19 -18.96 -13.26
CA LEU A 134 5.24 -19.44 -11.87
C LEU A 134 6.61 -19.25 -11.21
N ARG A 135 7.57 -18.65 -11.91
CA ARG A 135 8.94 -18.45 -11.42
C ARG A 135 9.04 -17.14 -10.64
N GLY A 136 9.75 -17.17 -9.51
CA GLY A 136 10.24 -15.95 -8.86
C GLY A 136 9.30 -15.27 -7.85
N GLY A 137 8.19 -15.88 -7.49
CA GLY A 137 7.34 -15.40 -6.40
C GLY A 137 6.25 -14.40 -6.81
N ILE A 138 6.47 -13.54 -7.81
CA ILE A 138 5.46 -12.62 -8.37
C ILE A 138 5.53 -12.62 -9.90
N ASN A 139 4.39 -12.82 -10.55
CA ASN A 139 4.34 -12.85 -12.00
C ASN A 139 3.05 -12.23 -12.54
N PHE A 140 3.20 -11.39 -13.56
CA PHE A 140 2.09 -10.84 -14.30
C PHE A 140 1.49 -11.90 -15.24
N ILE A 141 0.17 -12.04 -15.24
CA ILE A 141 -0.53 -12.95 -16.16
C ILE A 141 -0.73 -12.25 -17.49
N ARG A 142 0.03 -12.68 -18.50
CA ARG A 142 0.04 -12.07 -19.85
C ARG A 142 -1.05 -12.61 -20.77
N TYR A 143 -1.76 -13.65 -20.37
CA TYR A 143 -2.71 -14.38 -21.20
C TYR A 143 -4.12 -14.25 -20.63
N GLU A 144 -5.02 -13.63 -21.38
CA GLU A 144 -6.43 -13.45 -21.00
C GLU A 144 -7.13 -14.79 -20.76
N GLU A 145 -6.73 -15.83 -21.51
CA GLU A 145 -7.29 -17.17 -21.39
C GLU A 145 -7.04 -17.78 -20.01
N ILE A 146 -5.88 -17.50 -19.40
CA ILE A 146 -5.57 -17.96 -18.04
C ILE A 146 -6.46 -17.27 -17.02
N VAL A 147 -6.65 -15.96 -17.15
CA VAL A 147 -7.51 -15.19 -16.25
C VAL A 147 -8.96 -15.67 -16.38
N SER A 148 -9.46 -15.82 -17.61
CA SER A 148 -10.81 -16.30 -17.88
C SER A 148 -11.02 -17.71 -17.33
N PHE A 149 -10.05 -18.60 -17.52
CA PHE A 149 -10.08 -19.96 -16.95
C PHE A 149 -10.17 -19.93 -15.42
N LEU A 150 -9.33 -19.13 -14.76
CA LEU A 150 -9.34 -19.02 -13.30
C LEU A 150 -10.68 -18.48 -12.79
N TYR A 151 -11.24 -17.47 -13.43
CA TYR A 151 -12.53 -16.89 -13.05
C TYR A 151 -13.66 -17.93 -13.12
N GLU A 152 -13.72 -18.70 -14.22
CA GLU A 152 -14.72 -19.75 -14.38
C GLU A 152 -14.52 -20.89 -13.37
N GLU A 153 -13.28 -21.30 -13.10
CA GLU A 153 -13.00 -22.35 -12.13
C GLU A 153 -13.36 -21.90 -10.69
N PHE A 154 -13.07 -20.64 -10.32
CA PHE A 154 -13.52 -20.09 -9.03
C PHE A 154 -15.04 -20.09 -8.91
N LYS A 155 -15.74 -19.66 -9.97
CA LYS A 155 -17.19 -19.69 -10.01
C LYS A 155 -17.74 -21.13 -9.95
N ARG A 156 -17.17 -22.03 -10.75
CA ARG A 156 -17.66 -23.42 -10.88
C ARG A 156 -17.42 -24.24 -9.62
N LYS A 157 -16.21 -24.18 -9.05
CA LYS A 157 -15.80 -25.02 -7.91
C LYS A 157 -16.26 -24.44 -6.57
N PHE A 158 -16.21 -23.14 -6.42
CA PHE A 158 -16.34 -22.49 -5.11
C PHE A 158 -17.56 -21.56 -5.02
N ASN A 159 -18.35 -21.47 -6.09
CA ASN A 159 -19.45 -20.50 -6.21
C ASN A 159 -19.01 -19.06 -5.92
N TYR A 160 -17.74 -18.75 -6.20
CA TYR A 160 -17.13 -17.45 -5.98
C TYR A 160 -17.03 -16.70 -7.30
N THR A 161 -17.75 -15.59 -7.43
CA THR A 161 -17.72 -14.74 -8.62
C THR A 161 -16.74 -13.60 -8.40
N ILE A 162 -15.67 -13.56 -9.18
CA ILE A 162 -14.70 -12.48 -9.19
C ILE A 162 -15.33 -11.29 -9.92
N GLN A 163 -15.38 -10.14 -9.28
CA GLN A 163 -15.96 -8.92 -9.83
C GLN A 163 -14.86 -7.85 -9.96
N PRO A 164 -14.17 -7.80 -11.11
CA PRO A 164 -13.09 -6.82 -11.32
C PRO A 164 -13.57 -5.37 -11.13
N GLU A 165 -14.80 -5.10 -11.54
CA GLU A 165 -15.39 -3.75 -11.46
C GLU A 165 -15.71 -3.28 -10.03
N LYS A 166 -15.96 -4.20 -9.08
CA LYS A 166 -16.19 -3.82 -7.68
C LYS A 166 -14.90 -3.53 -6.92
N ILE A 167 -13.79 -4.06 -7.41
CA ILE A 167 -12.47 -3.86 -6.81
C ILE A 167 -11.96 -2.44 -7.09
N HIS A 168 -12.43 -1.83 -8.17
CA HIS A 168 -12.09 -0.45 -8.53
C HIS A 168 -13.04 0.62 -7.96
N ILE A 169 -14.22 0.25 -7.45
CA ILE A 169 -15.25 1.23 -7.07
C ILE A 169 -15.08 1.74 -5.63
N GLU A 170 -14.38 1.04 -4.74
CA GLU A 170 -14.16 1.54 -3.39
C GLU A 170 -12.96 2.49 -3.23
N TYR A 171 -12.15 2.69 -4.27
CA TYR A 171 -11.03 3.65 -4.27
C TYR A 171 -10.91 4.50 -5.55
N ARG A 172 -12.01 4.77 -6.25
CA ARG A 172 -12.15 6.07 -6.88
C ARG A 172 -12.61 7.04 -5.79
N GLU A 173 -11.71 7.40 -4.91
CA GLU A 173 -11.66 8.80 -4.56
C GLU A 173 -11.45 9.51 -5.90
N GLU A 174 -12.48 10.17 -6.42
CA GLU A 174 -12.31 11.32 -7.29
C GLU A 174 -11.12 12.05 -6.68
N LYS A 175 -10.05 12.26 -7.46
CA LYS A 175 -8.96 13.12 -6.95
C LYS A 175 -9.67 14.38 -6.53
N PRO A 176 -9.75 14.66 -5.24
CA PRO A 176 -10.50 15.80 -4.80
C PRO A 176 -9.93 17.00 -5.54
N GLU A 177 -10.78 17.88 -6.04
CA GLU A 177 -10.36 19.19 -6.50
C GLU A 177 -9.39 19.74 -5.47
N LYS A 178 -8.38 20.52 -5.85
CA LYS A 178 -7.27 20.91 -4.97
C LYS A 178 -7.71 21.32 -3.57
N ASP A 179 -8.84 22.03 -3.45
CA ASP A 179 -9.42 22.46 -2.18
C ASP A 179 -9.95 21.29 -1.33
N ASN A 180 -10.41 20.24 -1.98
CA ASN A 180 -10.89 19.03 -1.31
C ASN A 180 -9.72 18.17 -0.78
N LEU A 181 -8.60 18.08 -1.51
CA LEU A 181 -7.42 17.34 -1.08
C LEU A 181 -6.75 17.99 0.15
N HIS A 182 -6.67 19.31 0.20
CA HIS A 182 -6.12 20.04 1.34
C HIS A 182 -6.91 19.73 2.63
N ASN A 183 -8.24 19.84 2.58
CA ASN A 183 -9.12 19.55 3.71
C ASN A 183 -9.07 18.06 4.10
N TYR A 184 -9.03 17.17 3.13
CA TYR A 184 -8.89 15.74 3.35
C TYR A 184 -7.60 15.40 4.12
N LEU A 185 -6.46 15.97 3.73
CA LEU A 185 -5.18 15.76 4.42
C LEU A 185 -5.18 16.36 5.84
N LYS A 186 -5.83 17.52 6.06
CA LYS A 186 -6.08 18.06 7.41
C LYS A 186 -6.84 17.06 8.28
N ASP A 187 -7.87 16.43 7.72
CA ASP A 187 -8.68 15.44 8.44
C ASP A 187 -7.88 14.18 8.79
N LEU A 188 -7.05 13.70 7.87
CA LEU A 188 -6.17 12.56 8.13
C LEU A 188 -5.17 12.88 9.25
N LEU A 189 -4.48 14.00 9.17
CA LEU A 189 -3.53 14.42 10.21
C LEU A 189 -4.19 14.63 11.56
N PHE A 190 -5.40 15.22 11.59
CA PHE A 190 -6.19 15.34 12.82
C PHE A 190 -6.46 13.96 13.43
N LYS A 191 -6.96 13.00 12.64
CA LYS A 191 -7.24 11.63 13.08
C LYS A 191 -5.97 10.91 13.53
N ILE A 192 -4.85 11.03 12.81
CA ILE A 192 -3.56 10.42 13.18
C ILE A 192 -3.09 10.94 14.54
N GLY A 193 -3.18 12.24 14.78
CA GLY A 193 -2.81 12.84 16.07
C GLY A 193 -3.66 12.30 17.21
N THR A 194 -4.97 12.17 17.00
CA THR A 194 -5.91 11.57 17.97
C THR A 194 -5.57 10.11 18.24
N MET A 195 -5.26 9.33 17.19
CA MET A 195 -4.81 7.94 17.35
C MET A 195 -3.50 7.82 18.13
N ASN A 196 -2.63 8.84 18.06
CA ASN A 196 -1.41 8.94 18.86
C ASN A 196 -1.65 9.42 20.29
N LYS A 197 -2.91 9.56 20.72
CA LYS A 197 -3.30 10.11 22.04
C LYS A 197 -2.78 11.54 22.27
N LEU A 198 -2.68 12.33 21.19
CA LEU A 198 -2.31 13.74 21.22
C LEU A 198 -3.58 14.59 21.02
N LEU A 199 -3.54 15.81 21.57
CA LEU A 199 -4.57 16.80 21.32
C LEU A 199 -4.36 17.42 19.95
N SER A 200 -5.12 16.94 18.99
CA SER A 200 -5.08 17.37 17.59
C SER A 200 -6.01 18.55 17.38
N GLN A 201 -5.57 19.56 16.66
CA GLN A 201 -6.37 20.71 16.29
C GLN A 201 -6.09 21.14 14.86
N LYS A 202 -7.14 21.41 14.09
CA LYS A 202 -7.05 22.01 12.75
C LYS A 202 -7.17 23.53 12.89
N GLU A 203 -6.57 24.26 11.95
CA GLU A 203 -6.68 25.72 11.84
C GLU A 203 -6.30 26.43 13.15
N TYR A 204 -5.13 26.10 13.65
CA TYR A 204 -4.63 26.67 14.91
C TYR A 204 -4.14 28.10 14.70
N SER A 205 -4.80 29.05 15.36
CA SER A 205 -4.43 30.47 15.28
C SER A 205 -3.25 30.77 16.18
N VAL A 206 -2.23 31.44 15.66
CA VAL A 206 -1.07 31.97 16.37
C VAL A 206 -0.71 33.33 15.77
N ASP A 207 -0.66 34.35 16.59
CA ASP A 207 -0.46 35.73 16.17
C ASP A 207 -1.43 36.10 15.00
N ASN A 208 -0.90 36.46 13.85
CA ASN A 208 -1.68 36.77 12.65
C ASN A 208 -1.69 35.62 11.62
N MET A 209 -1.37 34.39 12.04
CA MET A 209 -1.28 33.20 11.16
C MET A 209 -2.22 32.11 11.61
N ILE A 210 -2.60 31.26 10.65
CA ILE A 210 -3.36 30.03 10.91
C ILE A 210 -2.50 28.87 10.42
N LEU A 211 -2.19 27.95 11.35
CA LEU A 211 -1.48 26.69 11.04
C LEU A 211 -2.49 25.61 10.69
N ASP A 212 -2.20 24.82 9.67
CA ASP A 212 -3.17 23.84 9.14
C ASP A 212 -3.56 22.77 10.16
N VAL A 213 -2.57 22.10 10.77
CA VAL A 213 -2.80 21.10 11.83
C VAL A 213 -1.68 21.17 12.86
N VAL A 214 -2.06 21.11 14.13
CA VAL A 214 -1.11 21.00 15.23
C VAL A 214 -1.48 19.85 16.17
N TRP A 215 -0.45 19.26 16.79
CA TRP A 215 -0.63 18.28 17.86
C TRP A 215 0.06 18.76 19.13
N ARG A 216 -0.66 18.69 20.24
CA ARG A 216 -0.19 19.08 21.58
C ARG A 216 -0.22 17.88 22.51
N ARG A 217 0.67 17.85 23.49
CA ARG A 217 0.69 16.80 24.52
C ARG A 217 -0.30 17.07 25.63
N ILE A 218 -0.51 18.34 25.96
CA ILE A 218 -1.40 18.81 27.03
C ILE A 218 -2.23 20.00 26.54
N GLU A 219 -3.37 20.23 27.15
CA GLU A 219 -4.37 21.20 26.69
C GLU A 219 -3.83 22.64 26.60
N ARG A 220 -3.07 23.09 27.59
CA ARG A 220 -2.48 24.43 27.64
C ARG A 220 -1.03 24.47 27.16
N GLY A 221 -0.54 23.39 26.57
CA GLY A 221 0.83 23.32 26.05
C GLY A 221 0.96 23.93 24.66
N SER A 222 2.16 24.38 24.34
CA SER A 222 2.53 24.75 22.97
C SER A 222 2.46 23.55 22.03
N PRO A 223 2.22 23.76 20.74
CA PRO A 223 2.27 22.71 19.73
C PRO A 223 3.61 21.96 19.74
N THR A 224 3.56 20.64 19.91
CA THR A 224 4.75 19.78 19.81
C THR A 224 5.06 19.40 18.36
N TYR A 225 4.00 19.27 17.54
CA TYR A 225 4.07 18.97 16.11
C TYR A 225 3.22 19.96 15.35
N VAL A 226 3.76 20.49 14.26
CA VAL A 226 3.08 21.46 13.38
C VAL A 226 3.18 20.98 11.95
N PHE A 227 2.05 20.96 11.24
CA PHE A 227 1.93 20.53 9.87
C PHE A 227 1.35 21.67 9.03
N GLU A 228 2.01 21.96 7.91
CA GLU A 228 1.48 22.80 6.82
C GLU A 228 1.31 21.92 5.59
N ILE A 229 0.19 22.07 4.90
CA ILE A 229 -0.21 21.21 3.76
C ILE A 229 -0.17 22.03 2.49
N GLN A 230 0.68 21.61 1.54
CA GLN A 230 0.88 22.32 0.29
C GLN A 230 0.40 21.44 -0.88
N VAL A 231 -0.83 21.68 -1.32
CA VAL A 231 -1.47 21.00 -2.46
C VAL A 231 -1.51 21.90 -3.70
N GLY A 232 -0.89 23.04 -3.60
CA GLY A 232 -0.82 24.12 -4.58
C GLY A 232 -0.77 25.45 -3.85
N GLY A 233 -0.30 26.51 -4.50
CA GLY A 233 -0.14 27.83 -3.88
C GLY A 233 1.31 28.14 -3.50
N ASP A 234 1.52 28.96 -2.48
CA ASP A 234 2.81 29.53 -2.14
C ASP A 234 3.55 28.74 -1.06
N ILE A 235 4.52 27.94 -1.49
CA ILE A 235 5.40 27.16 -0.60
C ILE A 235 6.21 28.05 0.35
N TYR A 236 6.59 29.24 -0.09
CA TYR A 236 7.30 30.21 0.73
C TYR A 236 6.50 30.55 1.99
N HIS A 237 5.19 30.80 1.81
CA HIS A 237 4.31 31.13 2.92
C HIS A 237 4.17 29.95 3.90
N ALA A 238 4.05 28.73 3.39
CA ALA A 238 3.98 27.53 4.23
C ALA A 238 5.28 27.33 5.07
N ILE A 239 6.45 27.47 4.45
CA ILE A 239 7.73 27.36 5.17
C ILE A 239 7.90 28.52 6.18
N SER A 240 7.42 29.73 5.85
CA SER A 240 7.46 30.87 6.80
C SER A 240 6.66 30.60 8.06
N LYS A 241 5.46 30.00 7.94
CA LYS A 241 4.64 29.58 9.09
C LYS A 241 5.33 28.50 9.92
N LEU A 242 5.96 27.51 9.27
CA LEU A 242 6.72 26.46 9.95
C LEU A 242 7.92 27.02 10.69
N LYS A 243 8.64 28.00 10.08
CA LYS A 243 9.73 28.69 10.73
C LYS A 243 9.25 29.44 11.97
N HIS A 244 8.16 30.19 11.85
CA HIS A 244 7.58 30.92 12.99
C HIS A 244 7.21 29.96 14.14
N ALA A 245 6.57 28.85 13.86
CA ALA A 245 6.24 27.85 14.87
C ALA A 245 7.47 27.20 15.52
N PHE A 246 8.53 26.97 14.74
CA PHE A 246 9.79 26.46 15.23
C PHE A 246 10.47 27.49 16.17
N ASP A 247 10.54 28.74 15.75
CA ASP A 247 11.18 29.81 16.52
C ASP A 247 10.44 30.05 17.84
N LEU A 248 9.11 30.03 17.85
CA LEU A 248 8.29 30.23 19.05
C LEU A 248 8.37 29.07 20.05
N TRP A 249 8.32 27.82 19.55
CA TRP A 249 8.04 26.67 20.41
C TRP A 249 9.04 25.53 20.29
N ASN A 250 10.00 25.63 19.40
CA ASN A 250 10.89 24.50 19.04
C ASN A 250 10.10 23.26 18.64
N SER A 251 9.00 23.45 17.93
CA SER A 251 8.11 22.39 17.45
C SER A 251 8.79 21.50 16.42
N ASN A 252 8.37 20.23 16.33
CA ASN A 252 8.67 19.42 15.16
C ASN A 252 7.80 19.90 14.00
N VAL A 253 8.42 20.38 12.94
CA VAL A 253 7.72 21.03 11.82
C VAL A 253 7.76 20.19 10.56
N PHE A 254 6.59 20.07 9.91
CA PHE A 254 6.37 19.19 8.78
C PHE A 254 5.69 19.94 7.64
N LEU A 255 6.24 19.79 6.44
CA LEU A 255 5.65 20.26 5.20
C LEU A 255 5.12 19.08 4.40
N VAL A 256 3.79 19.02 4.23
CA VAL A 256 3.13 17.96 3.48
C VAL A 256 2.89 18.42 2.04
N ILE A 257 3.43 17.69 1.07
CA ILE A 257 3.42 18.07 -0.36
C ILE A 257 2.91 16.91 -1.21
N ASN A 258 2.17 17.19 -2.29
CA ASN A 258 1.63 16.18 -3.19
C ASN A 258 2.33 16.08 -4.56
N SER A 259 3.25 16.99 -4.89
CA SER A 259 3.93 17.00 -6.18
C SER A 259 5.45 17.02 -6.06
N ASN A 260 6.15 16.32 -6.97
CA ASN A 260 7.61 16.34 -7.02
C ASN A 260 8.18 17.72 -7.39
N GLU A 261 7.44 18.52 -8.15
CA GLU A 261 7.84 19.86 -8.53
C GLU A 261 7.91 20.77 -7.28
N ASP A 262 6.88 20.68 -6.42
CA ASP A 262 6.82 21.46 -5.19
C ASP A 262 7.83 20.98 -4.15
N ILE A 263 8.16 19.69 -4.12
CA ILE A 263 9.28 19.16 -3.31
C ILE A 263 10.59 19.83 -3.71
N ASN A 264 10.88 19.93 -5.01
CA ASN A 264 12.11 20.58 -5.48
C ASN A 264 12.14 22.08 -5.14
N LYS A 265 11.02 22.78 -5.27
CA LYS A 265 10.89 24.19 -4.85
C LYS A 265 11.13 24.35 -3.34
N ALA A 266 10.55 23.46 -2.52
CA ALA A 266 10.75 23.48 -1.07
C ALA A 266 12.24 23.31 -0.70
N TYR A 267 12.93 22.35 -1.34
CA TYR A 267 14.37 22.18 -1.11
C TYR A 267 15.20 23.38 -1.56
N GLN A 268 14.84 24.06 -2.66
CA GLN A 268 15.52 25.29 -3.08
C GLN A 268 15.35 26.39 -2.03
N LEU A 269 14.15 26.60 -1.50
CA LEU A 269 13.89 27.59 -0.46
C LEU A 269 14.60 27.25 0.86
N LEU A 270 14.60 25.99 1.26
CA LEU A 270 15.29 25.52 2.46
C LEU A 270 16.81 25.55 2.33
N ASN A 271 17.37 25.44 1.13
CA ASN A 271 18.82 25.63 0.91
C ASN A 271 19.23 27.10 0.75
N GLY A 272 18.27 27.98 0.49
CA GLY A 272 18.47 29.42 0.30
C GLY A 272 17.92 30.22 1.47
N THR A 273 16.76 30.84 1.27
CA THR A 273 16.14 31.80 2.19
C THR A 273 15.89 31.25 3.61
N PHE A 274 15.56 29.96 3.72
CA PHE A 274 15.23 29.31 5.00
C PHE A 274 16.30 28.33 5.49
N HIS A 275 17.57 28.56 5.13
CA HIS A 275 18.68 27.66 5.47
C HIS A 275 18.81 27.38 6.98
N GLU A 276 18.39 28.31 7.85
CA GLU A 276 18.42 28.19 9.32
C GLU A 276 17.58 27.00 9.84
N ILE A 277 16.46 26.69 9.14
CA ILE A 277 15.55 25.60 9.53
C ILE A 277 15.60 24.40 8.59
N LYS A 278 16.57 24.37 7.68
CA LYS A 278 16.70 23.31 6.67
C LYS A 278 16.65 21.91 7.27
N ASP A 279 17.39 21.67 8.34
CA ASP A 279 17.48 20.36 9.00
C ASP A 279 16.33 20.10 10.00
N LYS A 280 15.43 21.08 10.17
CA LYS A 280 14.30 21.01 11.09
C LYS A 280 13.00 20.67 10.36
N VAL A 281 12.82 21.21 9.15
CA VAL A 281 11.62 20.94 8.35
C VAL A 281 11.70 19.55 7.73
N LYS A 282 10.73 18.71 8.06
CA LYS A 282 10.57 17.38 7.44
C LYS A 282 9.54 17.47 6.33
N ILE A 283 9.95 17.12 5.11
CA ILE A 283 9.05 17.04 3.96
C ILE A 283 8.46 15.66 3.90
N ILE A 284 7.13 15.56 3.82
CA ILE A 284 6.37 14.31 3.75
C ILE A 284 5.44 14.39 2.54
N SER A 285 5.31 13.31 1.77
CA SER A 285 4.34 13.28 0.67
C SER A 285 2.92 13.10 1.20
N SER A 286 1.93 13.61 0.47
CA SER A 286 0.51 13.36 0.78
C SER A 286 0.20 11.86 0.85
N LYS A 287 0.82 11.06 -0.02
CA LYS A 287 0.67 9.60 -0.05
C LYS A 287 1.19 8.94 1.22
N ASP A 288 2.30 9.43 1.79
CA ASP A 288 2.83 8.89 3.05
C ASP A 288 1.88 9.16 4.23
N ILE A 289 1.16 10.29 4.21
CA ILE A 289 0.13 10.60 5.22
C ILE A 289 -1.07 9.67 5.09
N GLU A 290 -1.54 9.42 3.87
CA GLU A 290 -2.63 8.48 3.59
C GLU A 290 -2.24 7.07 4.05
N GLU A 291 -1.07 6.60 3.68
CA GLU A 291 -0.55 5.29 4.07
C GLU A 291 -0.40 5.16 5.60
N LEU A 292 0.14 6.19 6.26
CA LEU A 292 0.27 6.21 7.72
C LEU A 292 -1.09 6.10 8.40
N PHE A 293 -2.10 6.82 7.90
CA PHE A 293 -3.46 6.75 8.44
C PHE A 293 -4.05 5.35 8.31
N GLU A 294 -3.98 4.74 7.13
CA GLU A 294 -4.54 3.40 6.89
C GLU A 294 -3.84 2.33 7.75
N ARG A 295 -2.52 2.38 7.87
CA ARG A 295 -1.77 1.47 8.75
C ARG A 295 -2.18 1.60 10.21
N LYS A 296 -2.33 2.84 10.72
CA LYS A 296 -2.78 3.06 12.10
C LYS A 296 -4.21 2.63 12.33
N ARG A 297 -5.11 2.90 11.38
CA ARG A 297 -6.50 2.45 11.44
C ARG A 297 -6.59 0.94 11.54
N SER A 298 -5.90 0.24 10.65
CA SER A 298 -5.86 -1.23 10.65
C SER A 298 -5.30 -1.80 11.95
N TRP A 299 -4.29 -1.14 12.51
CA TRP A 299 -3.72 -1.53 13.80
C TRP A 299 -4.73 -1.41 14.93
N ILE A 300 -5.41 -0.28 15.05
CA ILE A 300 -6.42 -0.02 16.08
C ILE A 300 -7.61 -0.98 15.95
N GLU A 301 -8.06 -1.26 14.72
CA GLU A 301 -9.11 -2.24 14.47
C GLU A 301 -8.71 -3.65 14.94
N TRP A 302 -7.44 -4.00 14.74
CA TRP A 302 -6.90 -5.25 15.25
C TRP A 302 -6.88 -5.31 16.78
N GLU A 303 -6.39 -4.27 17.45
CA GLU A 303 -6.37 -4.18 18.92
C GLU A 303 -7.78 -4.30 19.51
N LYS A 304 -8.78 -3.64 18.89
CA LYS A 304 -10.20 -3.80 19.24
C LYS A 304 -10.69 -5.23 19.06
N LYS A 305 -10.34 -5.88 17.95
CA LYS A 305 -10.70 -7.28 17.68
C LYS A 305 -10.12 -8.24 18.72
N LEU A 306 -8.96 -7.92 19.28
CA LEU A 306 -8.32 -8.69 20.33
C LEU A 306 -8.80 -8.34 21.75
N GLY A 307 -9.67 -7.32 21.89
CA GLY A 307 -10.13 -6.83 23.18
C GLY A 307 -9.06 -6.11 24.00
N ILE A 308 -8.02 -5.57 23.35
CA ILE A 308 -6.93 -4.80 23.96
C ILE A 308 -7.31 -3.31 24.06
N LEU A 309 -8.15 -2.83 23.15
CA LEU A 309 -8.73 -1.49 23.12
C LEU A 309 -10.26 -1.56 23.21
#